data_7b3b0e3303f93339bcc3d34d17509f1b
#
_entry.id   7b3b0e3303f93339bcc3d34d17509f1b
#
_cell.length_a   1.000
_cell.length_b   1.000
_cell.length_c   1.000
_cell.angle_alpha   90.00
_cell.angle_beta   90.00
_cell.angle_gamma   90.00
#
_symmetry.space_group_name_H-M   'P 1'
#
loop_
_entity.id
_entity.type
_entity.pdbx_description
1 polymer ?
#
loop_
_entity_poly.entity_id
_entity_poly.type
_entity_poly.pdbx_seq_one_letter_code
_entity_poly.pdbx_strand_id
1 'polypeptide(L)'
;MGVVYYANYFVWFEVARADLLRTMGWSYREMEHSGVSLPVIEAHCEYRRPAKYDDELTVKTEGRLLSPVRMEFTYEVCLDDGGVVAAGRTVHAALDTDGRICRLPARVREVFA
;
A
#
# COMPACT_ATOMS: atom_id res chain seq x y z
N MET A 1 -6.82 13.40 -24.06
CA MET A 1 -5.51 13.76 -23.60
C MET A 1 -4.57 12.61 -23.22
N GLY A 2 -4.91 11.41 -23.17
CA GLY A 2 -4.02 10.26 -23.00
C GLY A 2 -3.18 10.20 -21.70
N VAL A 3 -3.39 11.13 -20.77
CA VAL A 3 -2.68 11.15 -19.49
C VAL A 3 -3.48 10.38 -18.44
N VAL A 4 -2.80 9.60 -17.62
CA VAL A 4 -3.46 8.84 -16.56
C VAL A 4 -4.04 9.80 -15.51
N TYR A 5 -5.28 9.55 -15.13
CA TYR A 5 -5.95 10.32 -14.09
C TYR A 5 -5.26 10.10 -12.74
N TYR A 6 -4.91 11.17 -12.05
CA TYR A 6 -4.07 11.10 -10.85
C TYR A 6 -4.62 10.20 -9.73
N ALA A 7 -5.93 10.10 -9.57
CA ALA A 7 -6.53 9.27 -8.53
C ALA A 7 -6.30 7.78 -8.75
N ASN A 8 -5.99 7.34 -9.98
CA ASN A 8 -5.72 5.95 -10.27
C ASN A 8 -4.44 5.45 -9.57
N TYR A 9 -3.52 6.34 -9.23
CA TYR A 9 -2.31 5.95 -8.52
C TYR A 9 -2.62 5.35 -7.15
N PHE A 10 -3.62 5.86 -6.45
CA PHE A 10 -4.04 5.31 -5.16
C PHE A 10 -4.68 3.92 -5.32
N VAL A 11 -5.39 3.68 -6.41
CA VAL A 11 -5.92 2.35 -6.74
C VAL A 11 -4.77 1.36 -6.96
N TRP A 12 -3.74 1.77 -7.69
CA TRP A 12 -2.56 0.93 -7.92
C TRP A 12 -1.80 0.66 -6.63
N PHE A 13 -1.71 1.64 -5.73
CA PHE A 13 -1.10 1.45 -4.43
C PHE A 13 -1.86 0.39 -3.62
N GLU A 14 -3.19 0.42 -3.65
CA GLU A 14 -4.02 -0.58 -2.97
C GLU A 14 -3.75 -1.98 -3.52
N VAL A 15 -3.72 -2.13 -4.83
CA VAL A 15 -3.41 -3.41 -5.46
C VAL A 15 -2.01 -3.89 -5.09
N ALA A 16 -1.03 -2.99 -5.13
CA ALA A 16 0.36 -3.33 -4.84
C ALA A 16 0.55 -3.81 -3.41
N ARG A 17 -0.06 -3.13 -2.41
CA ARG A 17 0.08 -3.58 -1.02
C ARG A 17 -0.68 -4.87 -0.75
N ALA A 18 -1.83 -5.08 -1.40
CA ALA A 18 -2.56 -6.33 -1.29
C ALA A 18 -1.73 -7.49 -1.85
N ASP A 19 -1.08 -7.30 -2.99
CA ASP A 19 -0.19 -8.29 -3.58
C ASP A 19 1.00 -8.59 -2.68
N LEU A 20 1.61 -7.56 -2.09
CA LEU A 20 2.73 -7.73 -1.17
C LEU A 20 2.35 -8.59 0.02
N LEU A 21 1.24 -8.29 0.67
CA LEU A 21 0.75 -9.07 1.82
C LEU A 21 0.46 -10.51 1.43
N ARG A 22 -0.14 -10.72 0.26
CA ARG A 22 -0.45 -12.06 -0.23
C ARG A 22 0.81 -12.88 -0.48
N THR A 23 1.86 -12.29 -1.05
CA THR A 23 3.14 -13.00 -1.28
C THR A 23 3.80 -13.41 0.03
N MET A 24 3.49 -12.74 1.11
CA MET A 24 3.98 -13.09 2.45
C MET A 24 3.06 -14.07 3.18
N GLY A 25 2.05 -14.59 2.47
CA GLY A 25 1.11 -15.58 3.02
C GLY A 25 0.04 -14.98 3.92
N TRP A 26 -0.23 -13.69 3.81
CA TRP A 26 -1.24 -13.02 4.63
C TRP A 26 -2.12 -12.11 3.76
N SER A 27 -3.27 -12.61 3.32
CA SER A 27 -4.22 -11.83 2.54
C SER A 27 -5.07 -10.92 3.43
N TYR A 28 -5.67 -9.89 2.85
CA TYR A 28 -6.67 -9.08 3.56
C TYR A 28 -7.82 -9.91 4.10
N ARG A 29 -8.20 -10.96 3.36
CA ARG A 29 -9.26 -11.87 3.79
C ARG A 29 -8.89 -12.58 5.08
N GLU A 30 -7.66 -13.06 5.18
CA GLU A 30 -7.17 -13.70 6.40
C GLU A 30 -7.11 -12.70 7.55
N MET A 31 -6.70 -11.47 7.26
CA MET A 31 -6.66 -10.42 8.26
C MET A 31 -8.07 -10.09 8.78
N GLU A 32 -9.05 -9.96 7.89
CA GLU A 32 -10.45 -9.75 8.27
C GLU A 32 -10.98 -10.89 9.13
N HIS A 33 -10.66 -12.15 8.79
CA HIS A 33 -11.03 -13.31 9.61
C HIS A 33 -10.41 -13.28 11.00
N SER A 34 -9.24 -12.65 11.14
CA SER A 34 -8.61 -12.47 12.46
C SER A 34 -9.26 -11.34 13.26
N GLY A 35 -10.18 -10.59 12.66
CA GLY A 35 -10.86 -9.47 13.29
C GLY A 35 -10.09 -8.15 13.21
N VAL A 36 -9.09 -8.05 12.33
CA VAL A 36 -8.27 -6.86 12.18
C VAL A 36 -8.49 -6.26 10.80
N SER A 37 -8.68 -4.94 10.73
CA SER A 37 -8.71 -4.18 9.49
C SER A 37 -7.58 -3.15 9.48
N LEU A 38 -7.19 -2.72 8.28
CA LEU A 38 -6.08 -1.76 8.07
C LEU A 38 -6.54 -0.56 7.25
N PRO A 39 -7.44 0.28 7.77
CA PRO A 39 -7.82 1.48 7.05
C PRO A 39 -6.65 2.43 6.87
N VAL A 40 -6.68 3.19 5.78
CA VAL A 40 -5.71 4.25 5.51
C VAL A 40 -6.03 5.44 6.41
N ILE A 41 -5.03 5.92 7.16
CA ILE A 41 -5.18 7.12 7.98
C ILE A 41 -4.39 8.30 7.43
N GLU A 42 -3.40 8.04 6.57
CA GLU A 42 -2.66 9.06 5.84
C GLU A 42 -2.34 8.54 4.45
N ALA A 43 -2.44 9.39 3.45
CA ALA A 43 -2.06 9.06 2.08
C ALA A 43 -1.35 10.26 1.46
N HIS A 44 -0.26 9.98 0.76
CA HIS A 44 0.53 10.99 0.08
C HIS A 44 1.00 10.44 -1.26
N CYS A 45 0.93 11.27 -2.29
CA CYS A 45 1.44 10.92 -3.61
C CYS A 45 2.09 12.14 -4.24
N GLU A 46 3.32 11.98 -4.69
CA GLU A 46 4.06 12.99 -5.42
C GLU A 46 4.13 12.58 -6.88
N TYR A 47 3.60 13.41 -7.75
CA TYR A 47 3.57 13.16 -9.20
C TYR A 47 4.77 13.85 -9.83
N ARG A 48 5.70 13.06 -10.34
CA ARG A 48 6.96 13.59 -10.88
C ARG A 48 6.92 13.82 -12.37
N ARG A 49 6.21 12.97 -13.11
CA ARG A 49 5.99 13.17 -14.53
C ARG A 49 4.72 12.43 -14.98
N PRO A 50 4.06 12.88 -16.06
CA PRO A 50 2.84 12.24 -16.51
C PRO A 50 3.10 10.84 -17.07
N ALA A 51 2.17 9.92 -16.86
CA ALA A 51 2.11 8.64 -17.51
C ALA A 51 0.94 8.64 -18.51
N LYS A 52 1.09 7.91 -19.59
CA LYS A 52 0.07 7.77 -20.65
C LYS A 52 -0.60 6.41 -20.56
N TYR A 53 -1.79 6.28 -21.15
CA TYR A 53 -2.55 5.04 -21.11
C TYR A 53 -1.81 3.82 -21.66
N ASP A 54 -0.95 4.00 -22.66
CA ASP A 54 -0.23 2.90 -23.28
C ASP A 54 1.08 2.57 -22.59
N ASP A 55 1.45 3.32 -21.56
CA ASP A 55 2.68 3.07 -20.82
C ASP A 55 2.53 1.81 -19.95
N GLU A 56 3.52 0.96 -19.97
CA GLU A 56 3.65 -0.12 -19.01
C GLU A 56 4.28 0.43 -17.74
N LEU A 57 3.60 0.21 -16.62
CA LEU A 57 4.02 0.72 -15.33
C LEU A 57 4.27 -0.44 -14.37
N THR A 58 5.34 -0.30 -13.60
CA THR A 58 5.65 -1.22 -12.51
C THR A 58 5.52 -0.46 -11.19
N VAL A 59 4.78 -1.02 -10.25
CA VAL A 59 4.67 -0.47 -8.91
C VAL A 59 5.55 -1.29 -7.98
N LYS A 60 6.57 -0.63 -7.42
CA LYS A 60 7.42 -1.22 -6.37
C LYS A 60 6.85 -0.79 -5.04
N THR A 61 6.68 -1.73 -4.11
CA THR A 61 6.13 -1.42 -2.81
C THR A 61 6.90 -2.12 -1.70
N GLU A 62 7.02 -1.43 -0.57
CA GLU A 62 7.64 -1.94 0.65
C GLU A 62 6.74 -1.63 1.83
N GLY A 63 6.75 -2.52 2.82
CA GLY A 63 6.01 -2.31 4.06
C GLY A 63 6.97 -2.15 5.23
N ARG A 64 6.55 -1.38 6.23
CA ARG A 64 7.34 -1.11 7.43
C ARG A 64 6.44 -0.87 8.63
N LEU A 65 6.79 -1.43 9.77
CA LEU A 65 6.13 -1.07 11.01
C LEU A 65 6.56 0.31 11.48
N LEU A 66 5.59 1.13 11.84
CA LEU A 66 5.83 2.39 12.55
C LEU A 66 5.69 2.18 14.06
N SER A 67 4.82 1.28 14.46
CA SER A 67 4.54 0.92 15.85
C SER A 67 3.83 -0.43 15.86
N PRO A 68 3.55 -1.05 17.02
CA PRO A 68 2.77 -2.28 17.05
C PRO A 68 1.34 -2.16 16.52
N VAL A 69 0.83 -0.93 16.33
CA VAL A 69 -0.55 -0.67 15.87
C VAL A 69 -0.62 0.05 14.53
N ARG A 70 0.52 0.47 13.96
CA ARG A 70 0.57 1.21 12.69
C ARG A 70 1.61 0.66 11.75
N MET A 71 1.30 0.67 10.46
CA MET A 71 2.29 0.35 9.44
C MET A 71 2.23 1.32 8.28
N GLU A 72 3.34 1.44 7.57
CA GLU A 72 3.49 2.29 6.41
C GLU A 72 3.83 1.45 5.20
N PHE A 73 3.21 1.76 4.06
CA PHE A 73 3.64 1.25 2.76
C PHE A 73 4.18 2.41 1.94
N THR A 74 5.29 2.16 1.28
CA THR A 74 5.85 3.10 0.31
C THR A 74 5.75 2.51 -1.09
N TYR A 75 5.59 3.38 -2.09
CA TYR A 75 5.35 2.98 -3.48
C TYR A 75 6.20 3.82 -4.42
N GLU A 76 6.70 3.19 -5.47
CA GLU A 76 7.26 3.88 -6.63
C GLU A 76 6.59 3.33 -7.88
N VAL A 77 6.05 4.22 -8.70
CA VAL A 77 5.48 3.85 -10.00
C VAL A 77 6.51 4.22 -11.05
N CYS A 78 6.99 3.21 -11.77
CA CYS A 78 8.09 3.34 -12.73
C CYS A 78 7.66 2.96 -14.13
N LEU A 79 8.24 3.66 -15.12
CA LEU A 79 8.17 3.27 -16.52
C LEU A 79 9.19 2.17 -16.80
N ASP A 80 9.08 1.53 -17.98
CA ASP A 80 10.01 0.50 -18.43
C ASP A 80 11.47 0.97 -18.50
N ASP A 81 11.68 2.26 -18.77
CA ASP A 81 13.01 2.86 -18.80
C ASP A 81 13.61 3.10 -17.41
N GLY A 82 12.87 2.75 -16.35
CA GLY A 82 13.28 2.96 -14.98
C GLY A 82 12.94 4.34 -14.43
N GLY A 83 12.33 5.21 -15.24
CA GLY A 83 11.93 6.55 -14.79
C GLY A 83 10.78 6.49 -13.80
N VAL A 84 10.90 7.21 -12.69
CA VAL A 84 9.84 7.29 -11.66
C VAL A 84 8.83 8.34 -12.07
N VAL A 85 7.57 7.92 -12.25
CA VAL A 85 6.48 8.83 -12.59
C VAL A 85 5.74 9.32 -11.35
N ALA A 86 5.71 8.51 -10.30
CA ALA A 86 5.10 8.91 -9.04
C ALA A 86 5.75 8.14 -7.88
N ALA A 87 5.75 8.76 -6.72
CA ALA A 87 6.16 8.12 -5.47
C ALA A 87 5.11 8.45 -4.41
N GLY A 88 4.83 7.50 -3.55
CA GLY A 88 3.79 7.70 -2.55
C GLY A 88 3.99 6.88 -1.30
N ARG A 89 3.14 7.16 -0.33
CA ARG A 89 3.07 6.39 0.91
C ARG A 89 1.66 6.39 1.45
N THR A 90 1.33 5.33 2.15
CA THR A 90 0.10 5.25 2.92
C THR A 90 0.44 4.77 4.32
N VAL A 91 -0.24 5.33 5.32
CA VAL A 91 -0.12 4.90 6.70
C VAL A 91 -1.45 4.29 7.11
N HIS A 92 -1.37 3.17 7.79
CA HIS A 92 -2.53 2.37 8.19
C HIS A 92 -2.50 2.15 9.68
N ALA A 93 -3.66 2.26 10.33
CA ALA A 93 -3.84 1.85 11.71
C ALA A 93 -4.58 0.52 11.74
N ALA A 94 -4.22 -0.36 12.67
CA ALA A 94 -4.94 -1.60 12.87
C ALA A 94 -6.15 -1.35 13.77
N LEU A 95 -7.32 -1.78 13.32
CA LEU A 95 -8.57 -1.65 14.07
C LEU A 95 -9.18 -3.04 14.30
N ASP A 96 -9.78 -3.22 15.47
CA ASP A 96 -10.55 -4.42 15.77
C ASP A 96 -11.99 -4.33 15.21
N THR A 97 -12.81 -5.33 15.47
CA THR A 97 -14.18 -5.38 14.97
C THR A 97 -15.09 -4.29 15.56
N ASP A 98 -14.69 -3.70 16.68
CA ASP A 98 -15.42 -2.58 17.31
C ASP A 98 -14.92 -1.22 16.83
N GLY A 99 -13.97 -1.21 15.88
CA GLY A 99 -13.40 0.02 15.35
C GLY A 99 -12.36 0.67 16.27
N ARG A 100 -11.85 -0.07 17.25
CA ARG A 100 -10.83 0.42 18.18
C ARG A 100 -9.45 0.03 17.70
N ILE A 101 -8.45 0.88 18.01
CA ILE A 101 -7.05 0.60 17.70
C ILE A 101 -6.63 -0.69 18.41
N CYS A 102 -6.02 -1.59 17.67
CA CYS A 102 -5.50 -2.84 18.20
C CYS A 102 -4.11 -3.11 17.61
N ARG A 103 -3.44 -4.14 18.12
CA ARG A 103 -2.16 -4.54 17.58
C ARG A 103 -2.33 -5.22 16.22
N LEU A 104 -1.39 -4.96 15.33
CA LEU A 104 -1.26 -5.73 14.10
C LEU A 104 -1.08 -7.21 14.43
N PRO A 105 -1.53 -8.14 13.56
CA PRO A 105 -1.27 -9.56 13.77
C PRO A 105 0.21 -9.84 13.97
N ALA A 106 0.52 -10.79 14.84
CA ALA A 106 1.91 -11.11 15.20
C ALA A 106 2.78 -11.40 13.98
N ARG A 107 2.24 -12.14 13.00
CA ARG A 107 2.97 -12.47 11.78
C ARG A 107 3.34 -11.21 10.98
N VAL A 108 2.42 -10.25 10.89
CA VAL A 108 2.69 -8.98 10.21
C VAL A 108 3.78 -8.21 10.95
N ARG A 109 3.70 -8.16 12.27
CA ARG A 109 4.71 -7.49 13.09
C ARG A 109 6.10 -8.12 12.94
N GLU A 110 6.16 -9.44 12.80
CA GLU A 110 7.44 -10.15 12.61
C GLU A 110 8.05 -9.89 11.25
N VAL A 111 7.24 -9.92 10.20
CA VAL A 111 7.71 -9.78 8.82
C VAL A 111 8.18 -8.37 8.51
N PHE A 112 7.49 -7.36 9.05
CA PHE A 112 7.78 -5.96 8.73
C PHE A 112 8.53 -5.21 9.84
N ALA A 113 8.96 -5.91 10.85
CA ALA A 113 9.71 -5.30 11.95
C ALA A 113 11.05 -4.70 11.49
#